data_99290598b99f2fc3370039e7d975504f
#
_entry.id   99290598b99f2fc3370039e7d975504f
#
_cell.length_a   1.000
_cell.length_b   1.000
_cell.length_c   1.000
_cell.angle_alpha   90.00
_cell.angle_beta   90.00
_cell.angle_gamma   90.00
#
_symmetry.space_group_name_H-M   'P 1'
#
loop_
_entity.id
_entity.type
_entity.pdbx_description
1 polymer ?
#
loop_
_entity_poly.entity_id
_entity_poly.type
_entity_poly.pdbx_seq_one_letter_code
_entity_poly.pdbx_strand_id
1 'polypeptide(L)'
;MKVLAVETATSWQSVAILDESRVLARHDQDAAGSHAKLLLPTIDRLLRETGLRFGQLDGLVVSIGPGSFTGLRVGLATLLGFRTVSGLPLAVVPTLEGMA
;
A
#
# COMPACT_ATOMS: atom_id res chain seq x y z
N MET A 1 -6.07 13.47 -6.86
CA MET A 1 -4.83 12.67 -6.89
C MET A 1 -5.11 11.32 -6.24
N LYS A 2 -4.90 10.25 -6.98
CA LYS A 2 -5.19 8.89 -6.51
C LYS A 2 -3.91 8.19 -6.07
N VAL A 3 -3.90 7.67 -4.86
CA VAL A 3 -2.71 7.11 -4.23
C VAL A 3 -3.00 5.72 -3.68
N LEU A 4 -2.10 4.79 -3.91
CA LEU A 4 -2.09 3.48 -3.27
C LEU A 4 -1.17 3.54 -2.06
N ALA A 5 -1.70 3.22 -0.89
CA ALA A 5 -0.96 3.27 0.37
C ALA A 5 -0.90 1.88 0.99
N VAL A 6 0.28 1.51 1.47
CA VAL A 6 0.53 0.18 2.04
C VAL A 6 1.26 0.30 3.37
N GLU A 7 0.84 -0.47 4.36
CA GLU A 7 1.53 -0.64 5.63
C GLU A 7 1.65 -2.12 5.94
N THR A 8 2.89 -2.59 6.06
CA THR A 8 3.21 -3.99 6.34
C THR A 8 4.24 -4.13 7.46
N ALA A 9 4.46 -3.06 8.23
CA ALA A 9 5.49 -3.03 9.27
C ALA A 9 5.15 -3.84 10.51
N THR A 10 3.87 -4.16 10.72
CA THR A 10 3.40 -4.99 11.83
C THR A 10 2.86 -6.30 11.27
N SER A 11 2.32 -7.18 12.16
CA SER A 11 1.64 -8.39 11.71
C SER A 11 0.37 -8.06 10.92
N TRP A 12 -0.23 -6.89 11.14
CA TRP A 12 -1.35 -6.40 10.34
C TRP A 12 -0.87 -5.86 9.02
N GLN A 13 -1.64 -6.13 7.98
CA GLN A 13 -1.43 -5.57 6.66
C GLN A 13 -2.56 -4.61 6.36
N SER A 14 -2.22 -3.37 6.05
CA SER A 14 -3.20 -2.36 5.66
C SER A 14 -2.89 -1.90 4.25
N VAL A 15 -3.91 -1.90 3.40
CA VAL A 15 -3.81 -1.40 2.03
C VAL A 15 -5.00 -0.47 1.80
N ALA A 16 -4.75 0.69 1.21
CA ALA A 16 -5.81 1.66 0.95
C ALA A 16 -5.58 2.35 -0.38
N ILE A 17 -6.67 2.74 -1.02
CA ILE A 17 -6.64 3.62 -2.18
C ILE A 17 -7.36 4.90 -1.77
N LEU A 18 -6.67 6.02 -1.95
CA LEU A 18 -7.19 7.32 -1.56
C LEU A 18 -7.26 8.25 -2.77
N ASP A 19 -8.24 9.15 -2.76
CA ASP A 19 -8.34 10.25 -3.71
C ASP A 19 -8.43 11.53 -2.89
N GLU A 20 -7.40 12.36 -3.00
CA GLU A 20 -7.16 13.47 -2.09
C GLU A 20 -7.07 12.92 -0.66
N SER A 21 -7.87 13.37 0.27
CA SER A 21 -7.90 12.81 1.62
C SER A 21 -9.03 11.78 1.81
N ARG A 22 -9.69 11.40 0.73
CA ARG A 22 -10.84 10.51 0.78
C ARG A 22 -10.42 9.08 0.55
N VAL A 23 -10.82 8.18 1.43
CA VAL A 23 -10.57 6.75 1.28
C VAL A 23 -11.59 6.17 0.30
N LEU A 24 -11.12 5.68 -0.84
CA LEU A 24 -11.98 5.02 -1.83
C LEU A 24 -12.19 3.55 -1.48
N ALA A 25 -11.15 2.89 -1.00
CA ALA A 25 -11.21 1.50 -0.55
C ALA A 25 -10.10 1.27 0.45
N ARG A 26 -10.34 0.39 1.42
CA ARG A 26 -9.36 0.01 2.42
C ARG A 26 -9.57 -1.43 2.84
N HIS A 27 -8.48 -2.15 3.08
CA HIS A 27 -8.53 -3.50 3.61
C HIS A 27 -7.42 -3.67 4.64
N ASP A 28 -7.81 -4.06 5.85
CA ASP A 28 -6.90 -4.36 6.94
C ASP A 28 -7.07 -5.82 7.32
N GLN A 29 -5.98 -6.54 7.47
CA GLN A 29 -6.04 -7.95 7.86
C GLN A 29 -4.80 -8.35 8.65
N ASP A 30 -4.95 -9.37 9.47
CA ASP A 30 -3.81 -9.98 10.14
C ASP A 30 -3.10 -10.89 9.15
N ALA A 31 -1.92 -10.47 8.73
CA ALA A 31 -1.12 -11.23 7.78
C ALA A 31 -0.22 -12.27 8.47
N ALA A 32 0.00 -12.13 9.78
CA ALA A 32 0.76 -13.08 10.59
C ALA A 32 2.06 -13.56 9.95
N GLY A 33 2.82 -12.63 9.35
CA GLY A 33 4.07 -12.96 8.66
C GLY A 33 3.90 -13.36 7.20
N SER A 34 2.68 -13.33 6.66
CA SER A 34 2.38 -13.72 5.29
C SER A 34 2.18 -12.53 4.36
N HIS A 35 2.80 -11.38 4.65
CA HIS A 35 2.67 -10.18 3.81
C HIS A 35 3.00 -10.44 2.35
N ALA A 36 4.07 -11.20 2.08
CA ALA A 36 4.48 -11.49 0.72
C ALA A 36 3.41 -12.24 -0.08
N LYS A 37 2.63 -13.09 0.58
CA LYS A 37 1.55 -13.84 -0.04
C LYS A 37 0.28 -13.01 -0.26
N LEU A 38 -0.01 -12.11 0.67
CA LEU A 38 -1.32 -11.45 0.74
C LEU A 38 -1.33 -10.08 0.08
N LEU A 39 -0.17 -9.43 -0.05
CA LEU A 39 -0.13 -8.04 -0.47
C LEU A 39 -0.62 -7.82 -1.90
N LEU A 40 -0.08 -8.56 -2.87
CA LEU A 40 -0.47 -8.39 -4.27
C LEU A 40 -1.93 -8.72 -4.53
N PRO A 41 -2.48 -9.84 -4.01
CA PRO A 41 -3.90 -10.13 -4.16
C PRO A 41 -4.79 -9.04 -3.55
N THR A 42 -4.39 -8.48 -2.40
CA THR A 42 -5.15 -7.43 -1.75
C THR A 42 -5.15 -6.14 -2.59
N ILE A 43 -4.00 -5.75 -3.12
CA ILE A 43 -3.90 -4.58 -4.01
C ILE A 43 -4.80 -4.77 -5.23
N ASP A 44 -4.71 -5.92 -5.88
CA ASP A 44 -5.53 -6.23 -7.05
C ASP A 44 -7.02 -6.15 -6.73
N ARG A 45 -7.43 -6.71 -5.61
CA ARG A 45 -8.81 -6.66 -5.16
C ARG A 45 -9.30 -5.22 -4.96
N LEU A 46 -8.52 -4.37 -4.30
CA LEU A 46 -8.92 -2.99 -4.08
C LEU A 46 -9.01 -2.20 -5.38
N LEU A 47 -8.12 -2.45 -6.32
CA LEU A 47 -8.20 -1.83 -7.63
C LEU A 47 -9.50 -2.23 -8.35
N ARG A 48 -9.87 -3.50 -8.28
CA ARG A 48 -11.13 -3.98 -8.87
C ARG A 48 -12.33 -3.36 -8.19
N GLU A 49 -12.35 -3.28 -6.87
CA GLU A 49 -13.45 -2.70 -6.10
C GLU A 49 -13.68 -1.22 -6.45
N THR A 50 -12.61 -0.49 -6.73
CA THR A 50 -12.69 0.93 -7.07
C THR A 50 -12.89 1.17 -8.57
N GLY A 51 -12.76 0.13 -9.38
CA GLY A 51 -12.82 0.27 -10.83
C GLY A 51 -11.60 0.95 -11.43
N LEU A 52 -10.51 1.06 -10.66
CA LEU A 52 -9.29 1.71 -11.11
C LEU A 52 -8.30 0.70 -11.68
N ARG A 53 -7.53 1.16 -12.66
CA ARG A 53 -6.36 0.44 -13.16
C ARG A 53 -5.14 1.01 -12.46
N PHE A 54 -4.10 0.19 -12.33
CA PHE A 54 -2.86 0.64 -11.73
C PHE A 54 -2.31 1.92 -12.40
N GLY A 55 -2.42 2.02 -13.71
CA GLY A 55 -1.97 3.20 -14.46
C GLY A 55 -2.77 4.47 -14.20
N GLN A 56 -3.88 4.39 -13.50
CA GLN A 56 -4.69 5.56 -13.13
C GLN A 56 -4.30 6.13 -11.77
N LEU A 57 -3.37 5.47 -11.06
CA LEU A 57 -2.84 5.99 -9.80
C LEU A 57 -1.83 7.09 -10.10
N ASP A 58 -1.74 8.05 -9.19
CA ASP A 58 -0.81 9.19 -9.30
C ASP A 58 0.42 9.01 -8.41
N GLY A 59 0.36 8.11 -7.46
CA GLY A 59 1.47 7.89 -6.55
C GLY A 59 1.31 6.65 -5.70
N LEU A 60 2.41 6.27 -5.06
CA LEU A 60 2.52 5.13 -4.16
C LEU A 60 3.02 5.62 -2.81
N VAL A 61 2.49 5.07 -1.72
CA VAL A 61 2.91 5.43 -0.37
C VAL A 61 3.15 4.16 0.43
N VAL A 62 4.27 4.10 1.14
CA VAL A 62 4.54 3.03 2.10
C VAL A 62 4.71 3.64 3.48
N SER A 63 4.04 3.05 4.47
CA SER A 63 4.18 3.44 5.86
C SER A 63 5.32 2.66 6.50
N ILE A 64 6.19 3.36 7.22
CA ILE A 64 7.31 2.76 7.96
C ILE A 64 7.04 2.70 9.45
N GLY A 65 5.78 2.79 9.88
CA GLY A 65 5.42 2.79 11.30
C GLY A 65 6.15 1.73 12.12
N PRO A 66 6.03 1.76 13.44
CA PRO A 66 6.76 0.83 14.30
C PRO A 66 6.41 -0.62 13.96
N GLY A 67 7.41 -1.50 13.97
CA GLY A 67 7.14 -2.91 13.71
C GLY A 67 8.32 -3.65 13.13
N SER A 68 8.01 -4.74 12.45
CA SER A 68 9.00 -5.67 11.92
C SER A 68 9.69 -5.12 10.68
N PHE A 69 11.01 -5.18 10.67
CA PHE A 69 11.80 -4.88 9.47
C PHE A 69 11.43 -5.80 8.32
N THR A 70 11.12 -7.06 8.61
CA THR A 70 10.76 -8.03 7.58
C THR A 70 9.48 -7.61 6.87
N GLY A 71 8.44 -7.25 7.62
CA GLY A 71 7.20 -6.78 7.03
C GLY A 71 7.37 -5.50 6.22
N LEU A 72 8.12 -4.54 6.77
CA LEU A 72 8.40 -3.29 6.06
C LEU A 72 9.12 -3.55 4.73
N ARG A 73 10.06 -4.47 4.71
CA ARG A 73 10.81 -4.80 3.49
C ARG A 73 9.90 -5.35 2.40
N VAL A 74 8.90 -6.15 2.76
CA VAL A 74 7.95 -6.70 1.79
C VAL A 74 7.16 -5.56 1.13
N GLY A 75 6.59 -4.66 1.92
CA GLY A 75 5.83 -3.53 1.39
C GLY A 75 6.68 -2.63 0.52
N LEU A 76 7.85 -2.26 1.02
CA LEU A 76 8.75 -1.37 0.29
C LEU A 76 9.24 -2.01 -1.01
N ALA A 77 9.65 -3.28 -0.98
CA ALA A 77 10.13 -3.96 -2.17
C ALA A 77 9.03 -4.07 -3.23
N THR A 78 7.80 -4.37 -2.81
CA THR A 78 6.65 -4.47 -3.72
C THR A 78 6.39 -3.13 -4.41
N LEU A 79 6.35 -2.03 -3.65
CA LEU A 79 6.08 -0.72 -4.22
C LEU A 79 7.25 -0.18 -5.04
N LEU A 80 8.48 -0.53 -4.69
CA LEU A 80 9.64 -0.19 -5.52
C LEU A 80 9.57 -0.90 -6.86
N GLY A 81 9.12 -2.16 -6.88
CA GLY A 81 8.90 -2.88 -8.12
C GLY A 81 7.86 -2.17 -9.01
N PHE A 82 6.76 -1.75 -8.43
CA PHE A 82 5.74 -0.99 -9.15
C PHE A 82 6.28 0.33 -9.66
N ARG A 83 7.07 1.04 -8.86
CA ARG A 83 7.69 2.29 -9.28
C ARG A 83 8.60 2.09 -10.49
N THR A 84 9.38 1.02 -10.49
CA THR A 84 10.29 0.71 -11.59
C THR A 84 9.53 0.53 -12.91
N VAL A 85 8.39 -0.15 -12.85
CA VAL A 85 7.59 -0.44 -14.06
C VAL A 85 6.74 0.75 -14.47
N SER A 86 6.12 1.45 -13.52
CA SER A 86 5.14 2.50 -13.80
C SER A 86 5.70 3.91 -13.84
N GLY A 87 6.84 4.14 -13.19
CA GLY A 87 7.38 5.50 -13.02
C GLY A 87 6.64 6.35 -12.00
N LEU A 88 5.69 5.79 -11.26
CA LEU A 88 4.93 6.54 -10.25
C LEU A 88 5.84 6.97 -9.10
N PRO A 89 5.65 8.19 -8.57
CA PRO A 89 6.40 8.61 -7.39
C PRO A 89 6.04 7.74 -6.17
N LEU A 90 7.04 7.45 -5.36
CA LEU A 90 6.90 6.69 -4.13
C LEU A 90 7.29 7.58 -2.95
N ALA A 91 6.37 7.72 -2.00
CA ALA A 91 6.62 8.44 -0.76
C ALA A 91 6.66 7.47 0.41
N VAL A 92 7.47 7.80 1.42
CA VAL A 92 7.57 7.04 2.65
C VAL A 92 7.05 7.91 3.78
N VAL A 93 6.12 7.38 4.58
CA VAL A 93 5.51 8.13 5.68
C VAL A 93 5.61 7.33 6.98
N PRO A 94 5.60 8.00 8.15
CA PRO A 94 5.70 7.30 9.44
C PRO A 94 4.53 6.37 9.72
N THR A 95 3.33 6.78 9.39
CA THR A 95 2.11 5.97 9.56
C THR A 95 1.10 6.37 8.49
N LEU A 96 0.14 5.48 8.18
CA LEU A 96 -0.95 5.83 7.28
C LEU A 96 -1.84 6.93 7.88
N GLU A 97 -1.94 7.01 9.19
CA GLU A 97 -2.70 8.06 9.88
C GLU A 97 -2.16 9.45 9.56
N GLY A 98 -0.86 9.57 9.34
CA GLY A 98 -0.23 10.83 8.97
C GLY A 98 -0.67 11.36 7.61
N MET A 99 -1.43 10.58 6.85
CA MET A 99 -1.96 10.98 5.54
C MET A 99 -3.35 11.60 5.63
N ALA A 100 -4.01 11.43 6.75
CA ALA A 100 -5.38 11.91 6.93
C ALA A 100 -5.46 13.47 7.08
#